data_1df7a5427aac321eb0aa80ff516ea999
#
_entry.id   1df7a5427aac321eb0aa80ff516ea999
#
_cell.length_a   1.000
_cell.length_b   1.000
_cell.length_c   1.000
_cell.angle_alpha   90.00
_cell.angle_beta   90.00
_cell.angle_gamma   90.00
#
_symmetry.space_group_name_H-M   'P 1'
#
loop_
_entity.id
_entity.type
_entity.pdbx_description
1 polymer ?
#
loop_
_entity_poly.entity_id
_entity_poly.type
_entity_poly.pdbx_seq_one_letter_code
_entity_poly.pdbx_strand_id
1 'polypeptide(L)'
;MIQRIPNELCERKIPSESPPADTGSSVKKKIIFVVLLLLCFIPTAVAVSSYYTTQNAPVDEKTAVRLTVTDLNEKEYTFAKSDGESAQDMIRFFLTMQQNAASIVGLPDSLTGELFFKVTLSTNVKAATYRYYFNPDPSMNYFLDPSGAAYKIREADAAAFITTEYAESIYSSSAMPILTLSNTYAVTPDSAVWQYKNYTGAYVDSDVSGAVSADVESYSLEGGFDLSFDVQPDYFALKITDGSGNTLFDDIYDRLGSEFTFESNTTLNVSVVAKWYEDPARSFCGELDYDFTSLVTAPAEFYLGVKSVKLGGFTSITGLNVLNPERIQFTCEPSLDFTPTFYKEGDYVVAILPVDATLTAGTYNMTLVYGGSTQTLSLNVEAKDFQSSNINVSSTMLNMYRTSETISAFEKVRTELTATSSDVRYFSGSFLSSPATGATLLRGFGREIVLNGDTNNKYRNNGVDFALPSGTNILAANDGVVVYSGILDYTGCMVVVDHGFGVKTWYYNMAKTSVSVGDAVKKGDAVGTAGNTGFVAFDSTGVHIAMSVGDKFVCPYDAWDDSRDYGKIIIWGIDD
;
A
#
# COMPACT_ATOMS: atom_id res chain seq x y z
N MET A 1 6.08 16.01 -20.44
CA MET A 1 6.03 16.61 -21.79
C MET A 1 5.26 17.91 -21.66
N ILE A 2 5.96 19.03 -21.46
CA ILE A 2 5.37 20.36 -21.32
C ILE A 2 5.85 21.14 -22.54
N GLN A 3 4.94 21.46 -23.45
CA GLN A 3 5.19 22.30 -24.59
C GLN A 3 5.09 23.79 -24.18
N ARG A 4 6.16 24.52 -24.41
CA ARG A 4 6.23 25.99 -24.34
C ARG A 4 5.70 26.59 -25.63
N ILE A 5 4.87 27.61 -25.50
CA ILE A 5 4.43 28.49 -26.57
C ILE A 5 5.34 29.73 -26.55
N PRO A 6 5.86 30.22 -27.69
CA PRO A 6 6.69 31.42 -27.74
C PRO A 6 5.87 32.70 -27.89
N ASN A 7 6.29 33.76 -27.16
CA ASN A 7 5.87 35.12 -27.37
C ASN A 7 6.61 35.71 -28.59
N GLU A 8 5.87 36.23 -29.55
CA GLU A 8 6.39 37.21 -30.49
C GLU A 8 5.63 38.51 -30.38
N LEU A 9 6.34 39.53 -29.91
CA LEU A 9 5.94 40.96 -29.97
C LEU A 9 6.30 41.48 -31.35
N CYS A 10 5.30 42.04 -32.03
CA CYS A 10 5.51 42.79 -33.28
C CYS A 10 5.31 44.26 -33.05
N GLU A 11 6.41 45.01 -33.00
CA GLU A 11 6.42 46.47 -33.04
C GLU A 11 6.03 46.96 -34.44
N ARG A 12 5.05 47.82 -34.54
CA ARG A 12 4.85 48.68 -35.75
C ARG A 12 5.02 50.14 -35.39
N LYS A 13 5.95 50.76 -36.06
CA LYS A 13 6.20 52.22 -36.05
C LYS A 13 5.05 53.01 -36.64
N ILE A 14 4.74 54.12 -35.98
CA ILE A 14 3.81 55.16 -36.43
C ILE A 14 4.59 56.23 -37.20
N PRO A 15 4.16 56.66 -38.39
CA PRO A 15 4.68 57.88 -39.01
C PRO A 15 3.92 59.09 -38.49
N SER A 16 4.68 60.15 -38.22
CA SER A 16 4.21 61.49 -37.86
C SER A 16 3.80 62.27 -39.09
N GLU A 17 2.55 62.75 -39.13
CA GLU A 17 2.16 63.89 -39.96
C GLU A 17 1.25 64.87 -39.15
N SER A 18 1.60 66.13 -39.23
CA SER A 18 0.96 67.27 -38.57
C SER A 18 -0.29 67.76 -39.33
N PRO A 19 -1.27 68.33 -38.63
CA PRO A 19 -2.55 68.70 -39.22
C PRO A 19 -2.58 70.10 -39.80
N PRO A 20 -3.48 70.37 -40.75
CA PRO A 20 -3.85 71.75 -41.07
C PRO A 20 -5.07 72.17 -40.20
N ALA A 21 -5.03 73.42 -39.76
CA ALA A 21 -6.08 74.05 -39.04
C ALA A 21 -7.30 74.33 -39.96
N ASP A 22 -8.50 74.09 -39.45
CA ASP A 22 -9.67 74.81 -39.88
C ASP A 22 -10.73 74.96 -38.78
N THR A 23 -11.40 76.04 -38.83
CA THR A 23 -12.06 76.77 -37.79
C THR A 23 -13.58 76.50 -37.74
N GLY A 24 -14.14 76.42 -36.56
CA GLY A 24 -15.39 77.17 -36.28
C GLY A 24 -16.73 76.46 -36.56
N SER A 25 -16.86 75.16 -36.73
CA SER A 25 -18.21 74.51 -36.88
C SER A 25 -18.43 73.27 -35.98
N SER A 26 -17.44 72.94 -35.21
CA SER A 26 -17.30 71.61 -34.56
C SER A 26 -17.98 71.47 -33.17
N VAL A 27 -18.26 72.56 -32.45
CA VAL A 27 -18.68 72.46 -31.03
C VAL A 27 -20.15 72.02 -30.91
N LYS A 28 -21.06 72.55 -31.78
CA LYS A 28 -22.48 72.11 -31.74
C LYS A 28 -22.70 70.69 -32.19
N LYS A 29 -21.94 70.17 -33.19
CA LYS A 29 -22.04 68.79 -33.62
C LYS A 29 -21.43 67.84 -32.59
N LYS A 30 -20.34 68.21 -31.89
CA LYS A 30 -19.75 67.38 -30.80
C LYS A 30 -20.65 67.32 -29.56
N ILE A 31 -21.35 68.43 -29.21
CA ILE A 31 -22.30 68.41 -28.08
C ILE A 31 -23.51 67.53 -28.40
N ILE A 32 -24.08 67.59 -29.64
CA ILE A 32 -25.18 66.71 -30.05
C ILE A 32 -24.76 65.26 -30.09
N PHE A 33 -23.54 64.94 -30.52
CA PHE A 33 -23.02 63.56 -30.54
C PHE A 33 -22.77 63.03 -29.13
N VAL A 34 -22.24 63.82 -28.20
CA VAL A 34 -22.05 63.46 -26.79
C VAL A 34 -23.40 63.33 -26.08
N VAL A 35 -24.40 64.15 -26.36
CA VAL A 35 -25.75 64.02 -25.80
C VAL A 35 -26.46 62.76 -26.35
N LEU A 36 -26.32 62.50 -27.66
CA LEU A 36 -26.82 61.21 -28.24
C LEU A 36 -26.12 59.98 -27.70
N LEU A 37 -24.79 60.04 -27.50
CA LEU A 37 -24.04 58.96 -26.84
C LEU A 37 -24.49 58.77 -25.39
N LEU A 38 -24.66 59.85 -24.61
CA LEU A 38 -25.16 59.74 -23.24
C LEU A 38 -26.62 59.23 -23.17
N LEU A 39 -27.48 59.63 -24.14
CA LEU A 39 -28.87 59.11 -24.25
C LEU A 39 -28.92 57.62 -24.63
N CYS A 40 -27.90 57.07 -25.31
CA CYS A 40 -27.77 55.64 -25.59
C CYS A 40 -27.09 54.86 -24.46
N PHE A 41 -26.12 55.48 -23.76
CA PHE A 41 -25.39 54.80 -22.67
C PHE A 41 -26.17 54.77 -21.35
N ILE A 42 -27.01 55.79 -21.05
CA ILE A 42 -27.81 55.80 -19.82
C ILE A 42 -28.81 54.64 -19.77
N PRO A 43 -29.60 54.35 -20.82
CA PRO A 43 -30.50 53.20 -20.81
C PRO A 43 -29.76 51.87 -20.74
N THR A 44 -28.62 51.73 -21.45
CA THR A 44 -27.80 50.49 -21.38
C THR A 44 -27.10 50.34 -20.04
N ALA A 45 -26.59 51.41 -19.44
CA ALA A 45 -26.00 51.36 -18.10
C ALA A 45 -27.05 51.06 -17.02
N VAL A 46 -28.25 51.60 -17.12
CA VAL A 46 -29.37 51.28 -16.23
C VAL A 46 -29.85 49.87 -16.45
N ALA A 47 -29.93 49.38 -17.69
CA ALA A 47 -30.30 48.01 -17.99
C ALA A 47 -29.24 47.00 -17.49
N VAL A 48 -27.95 47.31 -17.68
CA VAL A 48 -26.83 46.50 -17.17
C VAL A 48 -26.79 46.54 -15.63
N SER A 49 -26.94 47.70 -15.01
CA SER A 49 -27.01 47.84 -13.55
C SER A 49 -28.24 47.09 -12.98
N SER A 50 -29.40 47.22 -13.63
CA SER A 50 -30.60 46.49 -13.25
C SER A 50 -30.43 44.98 -13.43
N TYR A 51 -29.76 44.53 -14.51
CA TYR A 51 -29.44 43.13 -14.75
C TYR A 51 -28.48 42.60 -13.66
N TYR A 52 -27.40 43.30 -13.34
CA TYR A 52 -26.47 42.91 -12.27
C TYR A 52 -27.10 42.90 -10.89
N THR A 53 -27.96 43.90 -10.56
CA THR A 53 -28.69 43.93 -9.29
C THR A 53 -29.70 42.79 -9.19
N THR A 54 -30.37 42.42 -10.28
CA THR A 54 -31.33 41.33 -10.33
C THR A 54 -30.60 39.97 -10.25
N GLN A 55 -29.45 39.84 -10.89
CA GLN A 55 -28.62 38.62 -10.81
C GLN A 55 -28.06 38.39 -9.40
N ASN A 56 -27.69 39.46 -8.69
CA ASN A 56 -27.09 39.36 -7.35
C ASN A 56 -28.11 39.49 -6.20
N ALA A 57 -29.38 39.84 -6.50
CA ALA A 57 -30.41 39.87 -5.47
C ALA A 57 -30.62 38.48 -4.88
N PRO A 58 -30.78 38.29 -3.56
CA PRO A 58 -31.13 37.01 -2.97
C PRO A 58 -32.45 36.50 -3.55
N VAL A 59 -32.61 35.16 -3.60
CA VAL A 59 -33.88 34.55 -3.94
C VAL A 59 -34.81 34.70 -2.73
N ASP A 60 -35.95 35.33 -2.91
CA ASP A 60 -36.96 35.59 -1.89
C ASP A 60 -38.35 35.08 -2.33
N GLU A 61 -39.36 35.19 -1.47
CA GLU A 61 -40.71 34.73 -1.75
C GLU A 61 -41.38 35.44 -2.93
N LYS A 62 -40.98 36.66 -3.22
CA LYS A 62 -41.54 37.46 -4.33
C LYS A 62 -40.94 37.02 -5.66
N THR A 63 -39.67 36.68 -5.65
CA THR A 63 -38.87 36.38 -6.86
C THR A 63 -38.80 34.90 -7.17
N ALA A 64 -38.93 34.00 -6.18
CA ALA A 64 -38.93 32.55 -6.37
C ALA A 64 -40.14 32.11 -7.20
N VAL A 65 -39.88 31.34 -8.26
CA VAL A 65 -40.91 30.76 -9.16
C VAL A 65 -40.96 29.23 -9.12
N ARG A 66 -39.85 28.56 -8.70
CA ARG A 66 -39.73 27.13 -8.64
C ARG A 66 -38.77 26.69 -7.52
N LEU A 67 -39.11 25.61 -6.86
CA LEU A 67 -38.24 24.84 -6.00
C LEU A 67 -38.10 23.43 -6.59
N THR A 68 -36.88 22.91 -6.66
CA THR A 68 -36.59 21.50 -6.95
C THR A 68 -35.80 20.93 -5.78
N VAL A 69 -36.28 19.82 -5.24
CA VAL A 69 -35.61 19.04 -4.18
C VAL A 69 -35.22 17.70 -4.80
N THR A 70 -33.92 17.42 -4.88
CA THR A 70 -33.39 16.12 -5.27
C THR A 70 -32.95 15.41 -4.00
N ASP A 71 -33.48 14.25 -3.74
CA ASP A 71 -33.21 13.47 -2.53
C ASP A 71 -31.91 12.64 -2.65
N LEU A 72 -31.61 11.81 -1.63
CA LEU A 72 -30.39 10.98 -1.60
C LEU A 72 -30.40 9.86 -2.66
N ASN A 73 -31.58 9.49 -3.16
CA ASN A 73 -31.78 8.49 -4.20
C ASN A 73 -31.90 9.11 -5.61
N GLU A 74 -31.46 10.38 -5.77
CA GLU A 74 -31.54 11.17 -7.02
C GLU A 74 -32.97 11.37 -7.54
N LYS A 75 -34.01 11.15 -6.72
CA LYS A 75 -35.39 11.43 -7.06
C LYS A 75 -35.67 12.94 -6.93
N GLU A 76 -36.28 13.50 -7.99
CA GLU A 76 -36.60 14.92 -8.04
C GLU A 76 -38.07 15.20 -7.70
N TYR A 77 -38.28 16.16 -6.82
CA TYR A 77 -39.59 16.75 -6.47
C TYR A 77 -39.57 18.22 -6.89
N THR A 78 -40.47 18.58 -7.79
CA THR A 78 -40.55 19.96 -8.31
C THR A 78 -41.84 20.64 -7.91
N PHE A 79 -41.73 21.86 -7.40
CA PHE A 79 -42.81 22.72 -6.93
C PHE A 79 -42.73 24.04 -7.71
N ALA A 80 -43.62 24.24 -8.68
CA ALA A 80 -43.67 25.49 -9.38
C ALA A 80 -44.77 26.39 -8.77
N LYS A 81 -44.49 27.69 -8.69
CA LYS A 81 -45.45 28.69 -8.12
C LYS A 81 -46.80 28.70 -8.87
N SER A 82 -46.77 28.29 -10.13
CA SER A 82 -47.97 28.09 -10.98
C SER A 82 -48.86 26.91 -10.58
N ASP A 83 -48.34 25.95 -9.82
CA ASP A 83 -49.00 24.68 -9.51
C ASP A 83 -49.97 24.79 -8.34
N GLY A 84 -50.11 25.98 -7.77
CA GLY A 84 -51.10 26.27 -6.73
C GLY A 84 -50.50 26.55 -5.36
N GLU A 85 -51.36 26.61 -4.34
CA GLU A 85 -51.02 27.02 -2.98
C GLU A 85 -50.04 26.08 -2.29
N SER A 86 -50.19 24.77 -2.42
CA SER A 86 -49.30 23.79 -1.82
C SER A 86 -47.85 23.91 -2.31
N ALA A 87 -47.63 24.17 -3.62
CA ALA A 87 -46.30 24.40 -4.16
C ALA A 87 -45.70 25.74 -3.68
N GLN A 88 -46.54 26.74 -3.50
CA GLN A 88 -46.13 28.04 -2.94
C GLN A 88 -45.73 27.89 -1.46
N ASP A 89 -46.47 27.11 -0.71
CA ASP A 89 -46.17 26.83 0.70
C ASP A 89 -44.83 26.09 0.85
N MET A 90 -44.52 25.13 -0.02
CA MET A 90 -43.22 24.44 -0.01
C MET A 90 -42.07 25.40 -0.34
N ILE A 91 -42.23 26.27 -1.34
CA ILE A 91 -41.23 27.31 -1.65
C ILE A 91 -41.03 28.24 -0.42
N ARG A 92 -42.12 28.70 0.21
CA ARG A 92 -42.10 29.53 1.39
C ARG A 92 -41.42 28.82 2.58
N PHE A 93 -41.71 27.54 2.74
CA PHE A 93 -41.14 26.74 3.80
C PHE A 93 -39.60 26.70 3.74
N PHE A 94 -39.01 26.37 2.56
CA PHE A 94 -37.56 26.36 2.42
C PHE A 94 -36.92 27.73 2.57
N LEU A 95 -37.54 28.78 2.07
CA LEU A 95 -37.05 30.16 2.28
C LEU A 95 -37.08 30.56 3.76
N THR A 96 -38.13 30.17 4.49
CA THR A 96 -38.25 30.43 5.95
C THR A 96 -37.22 29.63 6.72
N MET A 97 -37.00 28.36 6.37
CA MET A 97 -35.95 27.48 6.96
C MET A 97 -34.58 28.13 6.81
N GLN A 98 -34.24 28.67 5.61
CA GLN A 98 -32.98 29.36 5.39
C GLN A 98 -32.85 30.63 6.24
N GLN A 99 -33.94 31.44 6.37
CA GLN A 99 -33.94 32.64 7.16
C GLN A 99 -33.79 32.41 8.66
N ASN A 100 -34.32 31.27 9.16
CA ASN A 100 -34.27 30.88 10.57
C ASN A 100 -32.97 30.19 10.97
N ALA A 101 -32.16 29.75 10.01
CA ALA A 101 -30.95 29.01 10.27
C ALA A 101 -29.83 29.86 10.89
N ALA A 102 -29.05 29.24 11.77
CA ALA A 102 -27.90 29.88 12.40
C ALA A 102 -26.64 29.67 11.59
N SER A 103 -25.90 30.73 11.26
CA SER A 103 -24.59 30.64 10.63
C SER A 103 -23.58 29.93 11.56
N ILE A 104 -22.77 29.02 11.02
CA ILE A 104 -21.75 28.25 11.75
C ILE A 104 -20.40 28.29 11.00
N VAL A 105 -19.32 27.98 11.71
CA VAL A 105 -17.96 27.94 11.11
C VAL A 105 -17.71 26.52 10.57
N GLY A 106 -18.17 26.27 9.33
CA GLY A 106 -18.04 24.97 8.67
C GLY A 106 -19.06 23.91 9.13
N LEU A 107 -19.17 22.83 8.34
CA LEU A 107 -19.96 21.67 8.73
C LEU A 107 -19.23 20.85 9.80
N PRO A 108 -19.97 20.07 10.64
CA PRO A 108 -19.34 19.03 11.47
C PRO A 108 -18.50 18.07 10.63
N ASP A 109 -17.37 17.61 11.17
CA ASP A 109 -16.45 16.68 10.49
C ASP A 109 -17.15 15.38 10.05
N SER A 110 -18.13 14.92 10.82
CA SER A 110 -18.97 13.75 10.54
C SER A 110 -19.79 13.86 9.26
N LEU A 111 -20.00 15.07 8.73
CA LEU A 111 -20.75 15.31 7.48
C LEU A 111 -19.84 15.57 6.28
N THR A 112 -18.52 15.52 6.45
CA THR A 112 -17.57 15.72 5.36
C THR A 112 -17.55 14.50 4.45
N GLY A 113 -18.05 14.67 3.21
CA GLY A 113 -18.15 13.57 2.23
C GLY A 113 -19.47 12.82 2.23
N GLU A 114 -20.40 13.13 3.15
CA GLU A 114 -21.73 12.51 3.21
C GLU A 114 -22.62 12.95 2.05
N LEU A 115 -23.63 12.12 1.75
CA LEU A 115 -24.67 12.42 0.78
C LEU A 115 -25.52 13.60 1.25
N PHE A 116 -26.06 14.36 0.31
CA PHE A 116 -26.86 15.54 0.60
C PHE A 116 -28.02 15.71 -0.38
N PHE A 117 -29.09 16.32 0.10
CA PHE A 117 -30.19 16.77 -0.76
C PHE A 117 -29.75 18.00 -1.55
N LYS A 118 -29.98 18.00 -2.85
CA LYS A 118 -29.83 19.19 -3.68
C LYS A 118 -31.13 19.98 -3.66
N VAL A 119 -31.11 21.18 -3.12
CA VAL A 119 -32.29 22.07 -3.10
C VAL A 119 -32.03 23.27 -4.00
N THR A 120 -32.73 23.37 -5.11
CA THR A 120 -32.56 24.45 -6.08
C THR A 120 -33.78 25.39 -6.08
N LEU A 121 -33.55 26.62 -5.69
CA LEU A 121 -34.53 27.69 -5.78
C LEU A 121 -34.27 28.50 -7.06
N SER A 122 -35.28 28.60 -7.91
CA SER A 122 -35.18 29.28 -9.22
C SER A 122 -36.10 30.51 -9.28
N THR A 123 -35.58 31.58 -9.88
CA THR A 123 -36.32 32.75 -10.32
C THR A 123 -36.45 32.72 -11.84
N ASN A 124 -37.07 33.72 -12.45
CA ASN A 124 -37.13 33.84 -13.91
C ASN A 124 -35.76 34.10 -14.58
N VAL A 125 -34.73 34.44 -13.80
CA VAL A 125 -33.42 34.86 -14.34
C VAL A 125 -32.23 34.10 -13.78
N LYS A 126 -32.39 33.40 -12.64
CA LYS A 126 -31.31 32.62 -12.00
C LYS A 126 -31.83 31.45 -11.19
N ALA A 127 -30.91 30.55 -10.87
CA ALA A 127 -31.13 29.48 -9.93
C ALA A 127 -30.02 29.48 -8.86
N ALA A 128 -30.40 29.16 -7.62
CA ALA A 128 -29.48 29.00 -6.49
C ALA A 128 -29.63 27.58 -5.93
N THR A 129 -28.53 26.83 -5.90
CA THR A 129 -28.53 25.45 -5.41
C THR A 129 -27.83 25.38 -4.07
N TYR A 130 -28.49 24.77 -3.11
CA TYR A 130 -28.07 24.55 -1.72
C TYR A 130 -27.84 23.06 -1.52
N ARG A 131 -26.96 22.69 -0.59
CA ARG A 131 -26.72 21.30 -0.17
C ARG A 131 -27.27 21.12 1.24
N TYR A 132 -28.29 20.30 1.42
CA TYR A 132 -28.92 20.05 2.71
C TYR A 132 -28.53 18.67 3.22
N TYR A 133 -28.06 18.62 4.45
CA TYR A 133 -27.70 17.42 5.19
C TYR A 133 -28.81 17.19 6.22
N PHE A 134 -29.84 16.48 5.80
CA PHE A 134 -30.96 16.12 6.68
C PHE A 134 -30.67 14.81 7.42
N ASN A 135 -31.06 14.78 8.69
CA ASN A 135 -30.90 13.65 9.60
C ASN A 135 -32.23 13.41 10.33
N PRO A 136 -32.61 12.14 10.63
CA PRO A 136 -33.79 11.82 11.44
C PRO A 136 -33.83 12.52 12.81
N ASP A 137 -32.68 12.83 13.40
CA ASP A 137 -32.58 13.68 14.58
C ASP A 137 -32.69 15.16 14.19
N PRO A 138 -33.78 15.87 14.60
CA PRO A 138 -33.97 17.28 14.25
C PRO A 138 -32.82 18.22 14.66
N SER A 139 -32.03 17.83 15.68
CA SER A 139 -30.91 18.63 16.18
C SER A 139 -29.66 18.57 15.30
N MET A 140 -29.60 17.62 14.34
CA MET A 140 -28.43 17.28 13.53
C MET A 140 -28.59 17.66 12.06
N ASN A 141 -29.29 18.75 11.75
CA ASN A 141 -29.60 19.15 10.37
C ASN A 141 -28.88 20.45 9.98
N TYR A 142 -28.28 20.45 8.79
CA TYR A 142 -27.41 21.53 8.31
C TYR A 142 -27.60 21.79 6.82
N PHE A 143 -27.15 22.95 6.34
CA PHE A 143 -27.00 23.16 4.90
C PHE A 143 -25.79 24.03 4.55
N LEU A 144 -25.36 23.92 3.31
CA LEU A 144 -24.43 24.86 2.66
C LEU A 144 -25.20 25.72 1.65
N ASP A 145 -24.95 27.01 1.67
CA ASP A 145 -25.46 27.92 0.66
C ASP A 145 -24.65 27.82 -0.65
N PRO A 146 -25.07 28.48 -1.74
CA PRO A 146 -24.34 28.45 -3.01
C PRO A 146 -22.91 29.00 -2.95
N SER A 147 -22.56 29.76 -1.92
CA SER A 147 -21.20 30.28 -1.68
C SER A 147 -20.33 29.28 -0.89
N GLY A 148 -20.93 28.23 -0.33
CA GLY A 148 -20.29 27.25 0.54
C GLY A 148 -20.31 27.65 2.04
N ALA A 149 -21.02 28.71 2.43
CA ALA A 149 -21.21 29.05 3.83
C ALA A 149 -22.16 28.04 4.51
N ALA A 150 -21.79 27.65 5.74
CA ALA A 150 -22.50 26.61 6.50
C ALA A 150 -23.49 27.17 7.50
N TYR A 151 -24.64 26.49 7.64
CA TYR A 151 -25.73 26.88 8.52
C TYR A 151 -26.29 25.67 9.23
N LYS A 152 -26.66 25.85 10.52
CA LYS A 152 -27.43 24.88 11.29
C LYS A 152 -28.92 25.20 11.17
N ILE A 153 -29.72 24.22 10.77
CA ILE A 153 -31.17 24.35 10.63
C ILE A 153 -31.80 24.40 12.02
N ARG A 154 -32.82 25.23 12.21
CA ARG A 154 -33.59 25.26 13.45
C ARG A 154 -34.35 23.93 13.61
N GLU A 155 -34.27 23.30 14.79
CA GLU A 155 -34.85 21.99 15.07
C GLU A 155 -36.34 21.86 14.68
N ALA A 156 -37.13 22.90 14.91
CA ALA A 156 -38.56 22.90 14.54
C ALA A 156 -38.76 22.88 13.00
N ASP A 157 -37.90 23.54 12.25
CA ASP A 157 -37.96 23.55 10.77
C ASP A 157 -37.45 22.22 10.19
N ALA A 158 -36.39 21.66 10.79
CA ALA A 158 -35.91 20.33 10.45
C ALA A 158 -36.98 19.26 10.72
N ALA A 159 -37.56 19.25 11.93
CA ALA A 159 -38.63 18.32 12.31
C ALA A 159 -39.84 18.39 11.36
N ALA A 160 -40.20 19.59 10.89
CA ALA A 160 -41.29 19.74 9.95
C ALA A 160 -40.99 19.15 8.56
N PHE A 161 -39.75 19.13 8.10
CA PHE A 161 -39.37 18.54 6.82
C PHE A 161 -39.18 17.02 6.91
N ILE A 162 -38.45 16.53 7.92
CA ILE A 162 -38.10 15.11 8.05
C ILE A 162 -39.33 14.20 8.28
N THR A 163 -40.47 14.78 8.67
CA THR A 163 -41.75 14.06 8.80
C THR A 163 -42.60 14.11 7.53
N THR A 164 -42.03 14.49 6.39
CA THR A 164 -42.72 14.50 5.10
C THR A 164 -42.23 13.35 4.18
N GLU A 165 -43.05 12.98 3.21
CA GLU A 165 -42.69 12.00 2.17
C GLU A 165 -41.45 12.39 1.35
N TYR A 166 -41.08 13.69 1.30
CA TYR A 166 -39.91 14.19 0.57
C TYR A 166 -38.58 13.88 1.26
N ALA A 167 -38.63 13.49 2.53
CA ALA A 167 -37.49 13.11 3.34
C ALA A 167 -37.29 11.58 3.43
N GLU A 168 -38.11 10.77 2.76
CA GLU A 168 -38.09 9.29 2.84
C GLU A 168 -36.69 8.72 2.66
N SER A 169 -35.88 9.28 1.77
CA SER A 169 -34.54 8.78 1.46
C SER A 169 -33.57 8.82 2.64
N ILE A 170 -33.78 9.69 3.66
CA ILE A 170 -32.93 9.70 4.87
C ILE A 170 -33.20 8.49 5.78
N TYR A 171 -34.37 7.90 5.68
CA TYR A 171 -34.76 6.72 6.45
C TYR A 171 -34.40 5.43 5.72
N SER A 172 -34.64 5.39 4.40
CA SER A 172 -34.35 4.24 3.53
C SER A 172 -32.84 4.04 3.32
N SER A 173 -32.02 5.04 3.55
CA SER A 173 -30.56 4.96 3.47
C SER A 173 -29.90 4.32 4.71
N SER A 174 -30.69 3.86 5.69
CA SER A 174 -30.17 3.13 6.85
C SER A 174 -29.46 1.86 6.40
N ALA A 175 -28.13 1.87 6.48
CA ALA A 175 -27.30 0.72 6.10
C ALA A 175 -27.67 -0.50 6.95
N MET A 176 -27.68 -1.68 6.33
CA MET A 176 -27.79 -2.95 7.06
C MET A 176 -26.54 -3.13 7.92
N PRO A 177 -26.65 -3.75 9.11
CA PRO A 177 -25.50 -4.08 9.93
C PRO A 177 -24.48 -4.93 9.17
N ILE A 178 -23.20 -4.63 9.39
CA ILE A 178 -22.09 -5.27 8.70
C ILE A 178 -21.58 -6.44 9.53
N LEU A 179 -21.60 -7.64 8.94
CA LEU A 179 -20.89 -8.79 9.49
C LEU A 179 -19.40 -8.65 9.18
N THR A 180 -18.57 -8.70 10.21
CA THR A 180 -17.11 -8.68 10.10
C THR A 180 -16.53 -10.01 10.56
N LEU A 181 -15.70 -10.63 9.71
CA LEU A 181 -14.97 -11.85 9.99
C LEU A 181 -13.55 -11.52 10.44
N SER A 182 -13.20 -11.95 11.68
CA SER A 182 -11.89 -11.76 12.32
C SER A 182 -11.36 -10.31 12.27
N ASN A 183 -12.25 -9.33 12.42
CA ASN A 183 -11.95 -7.90 12.36
C ASN A 183 -11.24 -7.44 11.08
N THR A 184 -11.30 -8.23 10.00
CA THR A 184 -10.56 -7.98 8.76
C THR A 184 -11.47 -7.85 7.55
N TYR A 185 -12.44 -8.74 7.39
CA TYR A 185 -13.27 -8.85 6.20
C TYR A 185 -14.71 -8.47 6.51
N ALA A 186 -15.28 -7.54 5.74
CA ALA A 186 -16.72 -7.36 5.71
C ALA A 186 -17.33 -8.44 4.80
N VAL A 187 -18.32 -9.16 5.31
CA VAL A 187 -18.99 -10.26 4.60
C VAL A 187 -20.29 -9.75 4.01
N THR A 188 -20.52 -10.00 2.73
CA THR A 188 -21.76 -9.64 2.04
C THR A 188 -22.83 -10.68 2.33
N PRO A 189 -24.08 -10.33 2.69
CA PRO A 189 -25.15 -11.30 2.86
C PRO A 189 -25.60 -11.92 1.53
N ASP A 190 -25.96 -13.20 1.55
CA ASP A 190 -26.53 -13.91 0.40
C ASP A 190 -28.00 -13.56 0.20
N SER A 191 -28.72 -13.37 1.30
CA SER A 191 -30.11 -12.94 1.30
C SER A 191 -30.41 -11.98 2.45
N ALA A 192 -31.41 -11.13 2.24
CA ALA A 192 -31.88 -10.21 3.25
C ALA A 192 -33.40 -10.01 3.14
N VAL A 193 -34.04 -9.97 4.31
CA VAL A 193 -35.39 -9.41 4.47
C VAL A 193 -35.24 -8.23 5.42
N TRP A 194 -35.34 -7.02 4.88
CA TRP A 194 -34.96 -5.82 5.63
C TRP A 194 -36.05 -4.77 5.60
N GLN A 195 -36.32 -4.15 6.75
CA GLN A 195 -37.30 -3.08 6.93
C GLN A 195 -36.68 -1.91 7.67
N TYR A 196 -37.11 -0.71 7.33
CA TYR A 196 -36.75 0.52 8.03
C TYR A 196 -37.99 1.28 8.49
N LYS A 197 -37.87 2.08 9.56
CA LYS A 197 -38.92 3.02 9.96
C LYS A 197 -38.90 4.20 9.00
N ASN A 198 -39.99 4.36 8.26
CA ASN A 198 -40.18 5.49 7.36
C ASN A 198 -40.46 6.80 8.11
N TYR A 199 -40.70 7.90 7.38
CA TYR A 199 -41.02 9.22 7.95
C TYR A 199 -42.27 9.23 8.85
N THR A 200 -43.14 8.25 8.77
CA THR A 200 -44.33 8.11 9.67
C THR A 200 -44.03 7.30 10.92
N GLY A 201 -42.85 6.70 11.03
CA GLY A 201 -42.45 5.78 12.07
C GLY A 201 -42.93 4.34 11.89
N ALA A 202 -43.53 4.01 10.76
CA ALA A 202 -43.95 2.64 10.40
C ALA A 202 -42.81 1.88 9.76
N TYR A 203 -42.67 0.57 10.04
CA TYR A 203 -41.74 -0.31 9.31
C TYR A 203 -42.27 -0.57 7.88
N VAL A 204 -41.41 -0.39 6.91
CA VAL A 204 -41.65 -0.64 5.49
C VAL A 204 -40.49 -1.41 4.89
N ASP A 205 -40.77 -2.23 3.87
CA ASP A 205 -39.74 -3.05 3.20
C ASP A 205 -38.71 -2.17 2.48
N SER A 206 -37.44 -2.55 2.61
CA SER A 206 -36.32 -1.94 1.92
C SER A 206 -35.98 -2.72 0.65
N ASP A 207 -35.58 -2.02 -0.42
CA ASP A 207 -34.97 -2.66 -1.58
C ASP A 207 -33.51 -3.03 -1.24
N VAL A 208 -33.26 -4.32 -1.08
CA VAL A 208 -31.94 -4.88 -0.72
C VAL A 208 -31.21 -5.48 -1.92
N SER A 209 -31.75 -5.38 -3.13
CA SER A 209 -31.23 -6.06 -4.34
C SER A 209 -29.78 -5.68 -4.70
N GLY A 210 -29.32 -4.49 -4.29
CA GLY A 210 -27.94 -4.02 -4.49
C GLY A 210 -26.99 -4.31 -3.33
N ALA A 211 -27.48 -4.91 -2.24
CA ALA A 211 -26.73 -5.12 -1.01
C ALA A 211 -26.52 -6.60 -0.66
N VAL A 212 -27.02 -7.51 -1.48
CA VAL A 212 -26.89 -8.97 -1.35
C VAL A 212 -26.16 -9.55 -2.56
N SER A 213 -25.43 -10.67 -2.35
CA SER A 213 -24.76 -11.39 -3.42
C SER A 213 -24.98 -12.90 -3.24
N ALA A 214 -25.43 -13.57 -4.29
CA ALA A 214 -25.56 -15.03 -4.29
C ALA A 214 -24.24 -15.76 -4.59
N ASP A 215 -23.15 -15.03 -4.81
CA ASP A 215 -21.83 -15.62 -5.03
C ASP A 215 -21.21 -15.98 -3.69
N VAL A 216 -20.87 -17.26 -3.49
CA VAL A 216 -20.21 -17.72 -2.25
C VAL A 216 -18.80 -17.12 -2.15
N GLU A 217 -18.61 -16.23 -1.20
CA GLU A 217 -17.32 -15.60 -0.94
C GLU A 217 -16.36 -16.57 -0.24
N SER A 218 -15.06 -16.38 -0.46
CA SER A 218 -14.00 -17.20 0.14
C SER A 218 -12.98 -16.34 0.83
N TYR A 219 -12.69 -16.63 2.10
CA TYR A 219 -11.77 -15.87 2.94
C TYR A 219 -10.61 -16.73 3.41
N SER A 220 -9.48 -16.08 3.71
CA SER A 220 -8.33 -16.73 4.34
C SER A 220 -8.02 -16.05 5.65
N LEU A 221 -8.08 -16.81 6.75
CA LEU A 221 -7.87 -16.31 8.11
C LEU A 221 -6.52 -16.76 8.65
N GLU A 222 -5.76 -15.80 9.13
CA GLU A 222 -4.51 -16.03 9.85
C GLU A 222 -4.79 -15.92 11.36
N GLY A 223 -4.99 -17.04 12.01
CA GLY A 223 -5.34 -17.10 13.43
C GLY A 223 -6.79 -17.52 13.66
N GLY A 224 -7.36 -17.10 14.79
CA GLY A 224 -8.68 -17.53 15.22
C GLY A 224 -9.84 -17.11 14.31
N PHE A 225 -10.92 -17.89 14.35
CA PHE A 225 -12.19 -17.58 13.71
C PHE A 225 -13.05 -16.77 14.68
N ASP A 226 -13.45 -15.57 14.30
CA ASP A 226 -14.31 -14.68 15.07
C ASP A 226 -15.29 -13.93 14.16
N LEU A 227 -16.52 -13.75 14.61
CA LEU A 227 -17.58 -13.06 13.90
C LEU A 227 -18.15 -11.94 14.78
N SER A 228 -18.31 -10.76 14.21
CA SER A 228 -18.92 -9.63 14.92
C SER A 228 -19.77 -8.79 13.97
N PHE A 229 -20.83 -8.18 14.53
CA PHE A 229 -21.62 -7.17 13.85
C PHE A 229 -21.35 -5.79 14.48
N ASP A 230 -21.35 -4.75 13.67
CA ASP A 230 -21.30 -3.35 14.13
C ASP A 230 -22.53 -2.96 14.95
N VAL A 231 -23.69 -3.56 14.65
CA VAL A 231 -24.90 -3.52 15.47
C VAL A 231 -25.29 -4.95 15.82
N GLN A 232 -25.20 -5.33 17.09
CA GLN A 232 -25.47 -6.70 17.54
C GLN A 232 -26.89 -7.15 17.19
N PRO A 233 -27.08 -8.35 16.61
CA PRO A 233 -28.39 -8.92 16.36
C PRO A 233 -29.04 -9.41 17.66
N ASP A 234 -30.38 -9.46 17.67
CA ASP A 234 -31.16 -10.06 18.77
C ASP A 234 -31.10 -11.59 18.74
N TYR A 235 -30.84 -12.16 17.58
CA TYR A 235 -30.62 -13.59 17.36
C TYR A 235 -29.49 -13.80 16.38
N PHE A 236 -28.53 -14.63 16.73
CA PHE A 236 -27.36 -14.93 15.92
C PHE A 236 -27.10 -16.44 15.95
N ALA A 237 -27.52 -17.14 14.89
CA ALA A 237 -27.24 -18.57 14.71
C ALA A 237 -26.06 -18.76 13.78
N LEU A 238 -25.23 -19.77 14.09
CA LEU A 238 -24.04 -20.12 13.34
C LEU A 238 -24.00 -21.63 13.10
N LYS A 239 -23.74 -22.01 11.87
CA LYS A 239 -23.41 -23.37 11.49
C LYS A 239 -22.07 -23.40 10.79
N ILE A 240 -21.18 -24.29 11.23
CA ILE A 240 -19.85 -24.51 10.64
C ILE A 240 -19.71 -25.98 10.30
N THR A 241 -19.30 -26.26 9.05
CA THR A 241 -18.89 -27.60 8.64
C THR A 241 -17.46 -27.54 8.08
N ASP A 242 -16.73 -28.66 8.18
CA ASP A 242 -15.43 -28.82 7.52
C ASP A 242 -15.58 -29.02 6.01
N GLY A 243 -14.46 -29.04 5.28
CA GLY A 243 -14.44 -29.30 3.83
C GLY A 243 -14.93 -30.67 3.41
N SER A 244 -15.12 -31.60 4.37
CA SER A 244 -15.70 -32.93 4.16
C SER A 244 -17.20 -32.98 4.47
N GLY A 245 -17.78 -31.86 4.98
CA GLY A 245 -19.18 -31.72 5.34
C GLY A 245 -19.52 -32.20 6.76
N ASN A 246 -18.53 -32.49 7.62
CA ASN A 246 -18.79 -32.79 9.02
C ASN A 246 -19.16 -31.51 9.77
N THR A 247 -20.23 -31.57 10.57
CA THR A 247 -20.63 -30.42 11.40
C THR A 247 -19.67 -30.27 12.58
N LEU A 248 -19.03 -29.10 12.65
CA LEU A 248 -18.13 -28.68 13.73
C LEU A 248 -18.87 -27.86 14.78
N PHE A 249 -19.84 -27.05 14.34
CA PHE A 249 -20.70 -26.25 15.21
C PHE A 249 -22.08 -26.05 14.56
N ASP A 250 -23.17 -26.04 15.35
CA ASP A 250 -24.54 -25.78 14.85
C ASP A 250 -25.40 -25.34 16.05
N ASP A 251 -25.31 -24.05 16.44
CA ASP A 251 -26.06 -23.47 17.56
C ASP A 251 -26.03 -21.92 17.47
N ILE A 252 -26.49 -21.22 18.50
CA ILE A 252 -26.33 -19.76 18.64
C ILE A 252 -24.85 -19.42 18.85
N TYR A 253 -24.41 -18.28 18.24
CA TYR A 253 -23.01 -17.86 18.23
C TYR A 253 -22.41 -17.73 19.64
N ASP A 254 -23.14 -17.21 20.62
CA ASP A 254 -22.67 -17.05 22.00
C ASP A 254 -22.22 -18.35 22.68
N ARG A 255 -22.53 -19.50 22.09
CA ARG A 255 -22.09 -20.83 22.55
C ARG A 255 -20.82 -21.31 21.85
N LEU A 256 -20.33 -20.61 20.82
CA LEU A 256 -19.02 -20.86 20.23
C LEU A 256 -17.96 -20.47 21.27
N GLY A 257 -17.29 -21.46 21.84
CA GLY A 257 -16.26 -21.21 22.87
C GLY A 257 -15.04 -20.48 22.28
N SER A 258 -14.34 -19.71 23.11
CA SER A 258 -13.09 -19.03 22.76
C SER A 258 -11.94 -20.00 22.38
N GLU A 259 -12.14 -21.29 22.54
CA GLU A 259 -11.18 -22.38 22.23
C GLU A 259 -11.47 -23.06 20.88
N PHE A 260 -12.22 -22.41 19.97
CA PHE A 260 -12.46 -22.93 18.63
C PHE A 260 -11.17 -22.74 17.80
N THR A 261 -10.23 -23.68 17.98
CA THR A 261 -8.91 -23.70 17.36
C THR A 261 -8.73 -24.92 16.46
N PHE A 262 -7.84 -24.81 15.51
CA PHE A 262 -7.55 -25.88 14.54
C PHE A 262 -6.09 -26.28 14.65
N GLU A 263 -5.83 -27.61 14.68
CA GLU A 263 -4.48 -28.17 14.70
C GLU A 263 -3.80 -28.15 13.31
N SER A 264 -4.60 -28.02 12.26
CA SER A 264 -4.11 -27.93 10.87
C SER A 264 -4.98 -26.96 10.07
N ASN A 265 -4.46 -26.47 8.95
CA ASN A 265 -5.20 -25.63 8.03
C ASN A 265 -6.50 -26.32 7.61
N THR A 266 -7.62 -25.68 7.88
CA THR A 266 -8.96 -26.25 7.68
C THR A 266 -9.83 -25.31 6.87
N THR A 267 -10.45 -25.83 5.80
CA THR A 267 -11.48 -25.09 5.08
C THR A 267 -12.81 -25.31 5.78
N LEU A 268 -13.45 -24.22 6.13
CA LEU A 268 -14.78 -24.18 6.75
C LEU A 268 -15.81 -23.72 5.73
N ASN A 269 -17.00 -24.35 5.77
CA ASN A 269 -18.20 -23.76 5.19
C ASN A 269 -19.00 -23.19 6.35
N VAL A 270 -19.36 -21.91 6.25
CA VAL A 270 -19.98 -21.14 7.32
C VAL A 270 -21.32 -20.63 6.84
N SER A 271 -22.38 -20.90 7.62
CA SER A 271 -23.70 -20.36 7.41
C SER A 271 -24.10 -19.55 8.64
N VAL A 272 -24.54 -18.32 8.43
CA VAL A 272 -24.97 -17.39 9.50
C VAL A 272 -26.41 -16.95 9.25
N VAL A 273 -27.23 -16.94 10.30
CA VAL A 273 -28.55 -16.32 10.31
C VAL A 273 -28.59 -15.29 11.43
N ALA A 274 -28.74 -14.03 11.08
CA ALA A 274 -28.80 -12.92 12.03
C ALA A 274 -30.12 -12.17 11.93
N LYS A 275 -30.80 -11.94 13.10
CA LYS A 275 -32.10 -11.27 13.14
C LYS A 275 -32.09 -10.10 14.08
N TRP A 276 -32.71 -9.02 13.66
CA TRP A 276 -33.03 -7.83 14.44
C TRP A 276 -34.53 -7.69 14.49
N TYR A 277 -35.11 -7.89 15.68
CA TYR A 277 -36.55 -7.78 15.87
C TYR A 277 -37.01 -6.32 15.91
N GLU A 278 -38.27 -6.06 15.71
CA GLU A 278 -38.85 -4.73 15.90
C GLU A 278 -38.61 -4.20 17.31
N ASP A 279 -38.00 -3.02 17.41
CA ASP A 279 -37.70 -2.33 18.67
C ASP A 279 -38.09 -0.85 18.53
N PRO A 280 -38.84 -0.27 19.50
CA PRO A 280 -39.18 1.15 19.47
C PRO A 280 -37.97 2.09 19.34
N ALA A 281 -36.83 1.70 19.92
CA ALA A 281 -35.60 2.49 19.92
C ALA A 281 -34.76 2.30 18.64
N ARG A 282 -35.09 1.31 17.79
CA ARG A 282 -34.34 0.99 16.58
C ARG A 282 -35.10 1.46 15.35
N SER A 283 -34.37 1.99 14.36
CA SER A 283 -34.96 2.48 13.11
C SER A 283 -35.10 1.40 12.03
N PHE A 284 -34.67 0.17 12.29
CA PHE A 284 -34.70 -0.96 11.37
C PHE A 284 -35.01 -2.27 12.07
N CYS A 285 -35.45 -3.27 11.29
CA CYS A 285 -35.52 -4.67 11.70
C CYS A 285 -35.37 -5.56 10.45
N GLY A 286 -35.08 -6.85 10.67
CA GLY A 286 -34.96 -7.78 9.54
C GLY A 286 -34.11 -9.00 9.86
N GLU A 287 -33.80 -9.73 8.79
CA GLU A 287 -33.01 -10.96 8.81
C GLU A 287 -31.98 -10.90 7.68
N LEU A 288 -30.75 -11.28 8.00
CA LEU A 288 -29.64 -11.40 7.07
C LEU A 288 -29.10 -12.83 7.14
N ASP A 289 -28.96 -13.46 5.97
CA ASP A 289 -28.37 -14.78 5.83
C ASP A 289 -27.05 -14.66 5.09
N TYR A 290 -26.06 -15.45 5.53
CA TYR A 290 -24.72 -15.49 4.94
C TYR A 290 -24.28 -16.93 4.76
N ASP A 291 -23.74 -17.25 3.59
CA ASP A 291 -23.06 -18.50 3.27
C ASP A 291 -21.70 -18.19 2.65
N PHE A 292 -20.62 -18.55 3.32
CA PHE A 292 -19.28 -18.32 2.82
C PHE A 292 -18.32 -19.44 3.19
N THR A 293 -17.17 -19.49 2.53
CA THR A 293 -16.09 -20.39 2.89
C THR A 293 -14.95 -19.64 3.54
N SER A 294 -14.26 -20.29 4.47
CA SER A 294 -13.08 -19.70 5.12
C SER A 294 -11.98 -20.75 5.29
N LEU A 295 -10.78 -20.46 4.78
CA LEU A 295 -9.59 -21.21 5.12
C LEU A 295 -9.03 -20.64 6.42
N VAL A 296 -9.14 -21.40 7.52
CA VAL A 296 -8.55 -21.04 8.81
C VAL A 296 -7.22 -21.75 8.93
N THR A 297 -6.15 -21.00 9.17
CA THR A 297 -4.82 -21.57 9.38
C THR A 297 -4.60 -21.90 10.85
N ALA A 298 -3.95 -23.01 11.10
CA ALA A 298 -3.38 -23.31 12.41
C ALA A 298 -2.40 -22.19 12.83
N PRO A 299 -2.12 -22.04 14.13
CA PRO A 299 -1.13 -21.06 14.59
C PRO A 299 0.19 -21.21 13.85
N ALA A 300 0.81 -20.09 13.48
CA ALA A 300 2.11 -20.13 12.84
C ALA A 300 3.18 -20.64 13.81
N GLU A 301 4.06 -21.49 13.30
CA GLU A 301 5.20 -22.04 14.05
C GLU A 301 6.49 -21.74 13.31
N PHE A 302 7.51 -21.29 14.03
CA PHE A 302 8.79 -20.91 13.45
C PHE A 302 9.93 -21.75 14.04
N TYR A 303 10.87 -22.13 13.18
CA TYR A 303 12.00 -22.98 13.53
C TYR A 303 13.30 -22.41 12.98
N LEU A 304 14.40 -22.58 13.72
CA LEU A 304 15.75 -22.28 13.22
C LEU A 304 16.33 -23.50 12.52
N GLY A 305 16.93 -23.31 11.35
CA GLY A 305 17.67 -24.35 10.66
C GLY A 305 18.86 -24.87 11.46
N VAL A 306 19.62 -23.93 12.09
CA VAL A 306 20.63 -24.25 13.11
C VAL A 306 20.55 -23.24 14.25
N LYS A 307 20.72 -23.71 15.48
CA LYS A 307 20.60 -22.89 16.72
C LYS A 307 21.91 -22.24 17.13
N SER A 308 23.03 -22.58 16.48
CA SER A 308 24.34 -22.01 16.77
C SER A 308 25.09 -21.73 15.47
N VAL A 309 25.61 -20.52 15.31
CA VAL A 309 26.29 -20.03 14.11
C VAL A 309 27.52 -19.21 14.51
N LYS A 310 28.65 -19.45 13.86
CA LYS A 310 29.85 -18.62 14.04
C LYS A 310 29.71 -17.27 13.35
N LEU A 311 30.37 -16.26 13.88
CA LEU A 311 30.48 -14.94 13.23
C LEU A 311 30.85 -15.09 11.75
N GLY A 312 30.10 -14.41 10.88
CA GLY A 312 30.21 -14.50 9.43
C GLY A 312 29.45 -15.65 8.79
N GLY A 313 28.80 -16.53 9.55
CA GLY A 313 27.97 -17.61 9.01
C GLY A 313 26.52 -17.19 8.72
N PHE A 314 25.64 -18.16 8.56
CA PHE A 314 24.21 -17.93 8.34
C PHE A 314 23.39 -19.13 8.83
N THR A 315 22.10 -18.89 9.05
CA THR A 315 21.08 -19.91 9.34
C THR A 315 19.84 -19.65 8.53
N SER A 316 18.77 -20.40 8.77
CA SER A 316 17.44 -20.12 8.20
C SER A 316 16.39 -20.05 9.30
N ILE A 317 15.28 -19.38 9.01
CA ILE A 317 14.03 -19.48 9.76
C ILE A 317 13.01 -20.10 8.82
N THR A 318 12.39 -21.20 9.25
CA THR A 318 11.29 -21.83 8.53
C THR A 318 10.01 -21.60 9.31
N GLY A 319 8.95 -21.14 8.62
CA GLY A 319 7.63 -20.91 9.21
C GLY A 319 6.60 -21.85 8.60
N LEU A 320 5.80 -22.47 9.45
CA LEU A 320 4.62 -23.27 9.09
C LEU A 320 3.36 -22.44 9.27
N ASN A 321 2.31 -22.78 8.55
CA ASN A 321 0.98 -22.15 8.66
C ASN A 321 0.99 -20.64 8.40
N VAL A 322 1.88 -20.16 7.53
CA VAL A 322 2.01 -18.77 7.13
C VAL A 322 1.48 -18.59 5.70
N LEU A 323 0.37 -17.90 5.53
CA LEU A 323 -0.22 -17.64 4.21
C LEU A 323 0.40 -16.41 3.53
N ASN A 324 0.68 -15.37 4.29
CA ASN A 324 1.16 -14.07 3.79
C ASN A 324 2.48 -13.70 4.48
N PRO A 325 3.62 -14.14 3.92
CA PRO A 325 4.92 -13.96 4.57
C PRO A 325 5.31 -12.50 4.80
N GLU A 326 4.78 -11.57 4.01
CA GLU A 326 4.99 -10.12 4.15
C GLU A 326 4.37 -9.52 5.42
N ARG A 327 3.47 -10.25 6.10
CA ARG A 327 2.84 -9.84 7.36
C ARG A 327 3.59 -10.30 8.60
N ILE A 328 4.64 -11.11 8.44
CA ILE A 328 5.49 -11.52 9.56
C ILE A 328 6.21 -10.28 10.11
N GLN A 329 6.00 -10.01 11.40
CA GLN A 329 6.79 -8.99 12.11
C GLN A 329 7.99 -9.67 12.77
N PHE A 330 9.17 -9.13 12.55
CA PHE A 330 10.42 -9.64 13.08
C PHE A 330 11.14 -8.58 13.90
N THR A 331 11.58 -8.95 15.10
CA THR A 331 12.49 -8.16 15.94
C THR A 331 13.57 -9.06 16.52
N CYS A 332 14.74 -8.49 16.82
CA CYS A 332 15.84 -9.24 17.41
C CYS A 332 16.57 -8.41 18.44
N GLU A 333 16.88 -9.02 19.59
CA GLU A 333 17.63 -8.38 20.66
C GLU A 333 18.74 -9.33 21.18
N PRO A 334 20.02 -8.92 21.13
CA PRO A 334 20.56 -7.73 20.45
C PRO A 334 20.24 -7.71 18.94
N SER A 335 20.35 -6.54 18.29
CA SER A 335 20.08 -6.41 16.86
C SER A 335 21.08 -7.23 16.02
N LEU A 336 20.57 -7.94 15.01
CA LEU A 336 21.36 -8.59 13.97
C LEU A 336 21.80 -7.63 12.85
N ASP A 337 21.32 -6.37 12.90
CA ASP A 337 21.50 -5.39 11.81
C ASP A 337 21.07 -5.95 10.43
N PHE A 338 20.01 -6.77 10.46
CA PHE A 338 19.41 -7.40 9.30
C PHE A 338 17.93 -7.70 9.56
N THR A 339 17.09 -7.45 8.57
CA THR A 339 15.66 -7.85 8.59
C THR A 339 15.44 -8.94 7.55
N PRO A 340 15.02 -10.15 7.94
CA PRO A 340 14.80 -11.25 7.01
C PRO A 340 13.61 -10.99 6.09
N THR A 341 13.74 -11.41 4.83
CA THR A 341 12.62 -11.53 3.89
C THR A 341 12.22 -12.99 3.86
N PHE A 342 10.92 -13.26 4.04
CA PHE A 342 10.38 -14.62 4.00
C PHE A 342 9.83 -14.92 2.61
N TYR A 343 10.22 -16.06 2.05
CA TYR A 343 9.83 -16.54 0.73
C TYR A 343 8.98 -17.79 0.86
N LYS A 344 7.99 -17.98 -0.03
CA LYS A 344 7.19 -19.21 -0.07
C LYS A 344 7.98 -20.36 -0.69
N GLU A 345 7.93 -21.53 -0.04
CA GLU A 345 8.50 -22.79 -0.52
C GLU A 345 7.50 -23.92 -0.28
N GLY A 346 6.61 -24.17 -1.24
CA GLY A 346 5.49 -25.09 -1.05
C GLY A 346 4.55 -24.62 0.06
N ASP A 347 4.38 -25.46 1.08
CA ASP A 347 3.53 -25.18 2.25
C ASP A 347 4.24 -24.42 3.38
N TYR A 348 5.51 -24.04 3.18
CA TYR A 348 6.33 -23.35 4.17
C TYR A 348 6.69 -21.94 3.70
N VAL A 349 7.16 -21.14 4.64
CA VAL A 349 7.90 -19.92 4.34
C VAL A 349 9.32 -20.06 4.88
N VAL A 350 10.29 -19.53 4.16
CA VAL A 350 11.71 -19.63 4.52
C VAL A 350 12.36 -18.25 4.42
N ALA A 351 13.14 -17.89 5.41
CA ALA A 351 14.07 -16.76 5.35
C ALA A 351 15.49 -17.24 5.66
N ILE A 352 16.47 -16.76 4.91
CA ILE A 352 17.88 -17.00 5.22
C ILE A 352 18.38 -15.82 6.04
N LEU A 353 19.02 -16.13 7.16
CA LEU A 353 19.44 -15.18 8.17
C LEU A 353 20.97 -15.14 8.25
N PRO A 354 21.63 -14.07 7.78
CA PRO A 354 23.07 -13.89 7.88
C PRO A 354 23.46 -13.47 9.30
N VAL A 355 24.62 -13.92 9.74
CA VAL A 355 25.28 -13.47 10.96
C VAL A 355 26.53 -12.70 10.57
N ASP A 356 26.48 -11.37 10.59
CA ASP A 356 27.59 -10.53 10.14
C ASP A 356 28.86 -10.80 10.97
N ALA A 357 30.01 -10.76 10.30
CA ALA A 357 31.31 -10.99 10.92
C ALA A 357 31.72 -9.91 11.95
N THR A 358 31.00 -8.80 12.01
CA THR A 358 31.26 -7.67 12.93
C THR A 358 30.38 -7.70 14.17
N LEU A 359 29.41 -8.61 14.25
CA LEU A 359 28.56 -8.76 15.42
C LEU A 359 29.34 -9.24 16.64
N THR A 360 28.74 -9.11 17.80
CA THR A 360 29.32 -9.61 19.08
C THR A 360 28.80 -11.04 19.32
N ALA A 361 29.66 -11.95 19.70
CA ALA A 361 29.25 -13.30 20.11
C ALA A 361 28.33 -13.26 21.33
N GLY A 362 27.30 -14.10 21.34
CA GLY A 362 26.29 -14.14 22.40
C GLY A 362 24.96 -14.72 21.91
N THR A 363 23.94 -14.66 22.75
CA THR A 363 22.59 -15.12 22.42
C THR A 363 21.78 -13.96 21.85
N TYR A 364 21.15 -14.19 20.72
CA TYR A 364 20.26 -13.30 20.02
C TYR A 364 18.85 -13.86 20.08
N ASN A 365 17.92 -13.13 20.68
CA ASN A 365 16.52 -13.53 20.80
C ASN A 365 15.69 -12.85 19.72
N MET A 366 15.15 -13.64 18.82
CA MET A 366 14.34 -13.22 17.68
C MET A 366 12.88 -13.46 18.02
N THR A 367 12.08 -12.41 17.98
CA THR A 367 10.64 -12.47 18.18
C THR A 367 9.94 -12.33 16.85
N LEU A 368 9.10 -13.32 16.52
CA LEU A 368 8.27 -13.35 15.33
C LEU A 368 6.81 -13.25 15.78
N VAL A 369 6.06 -12.34 15.12
CA VAL A 369 4.62 -12.16 15.37
C VAL A 369 3.88 -12.34 14.06
N TYR A 370 2.89 -13.22 14.06
CA TYR A 370 2.06 -13.49 12.90
C TYR A 370 0.69 -14.05 13.32
N GLY A 371 -0.41 -13.56 12.73
CA GLY A 371 -1.76 -14.07 12.98
C GLY A 371 -2.16 -14.09 14.48
N GLY A 372 -1.71 -13.09 15.26
CA GLY A 372 -1.94 -13.05 16.71
C GLY A 372 -1.00 -13.93 17.55
N SER A 373 -0.24 -14.84 16.93
CA SER A 373 0.76 -15.67 17.59
C SER A 373 2.08 -14.93 17.75
N THR A 374 2.76 -15.14 18.87
CA THR A 374 4.10 -14.60 19.15
C THR A 374 5.02 -15.75 19.55
N GLN A 375 6.14 -15.90 18.84
CA GLN A 375 7.14 -16.90 19.15
C GLN A 375 8.53 -16.28 19.24
N THR A 376 9.34 -16.74 20.21
CA THR A 376 10.74 -16.30 20.37
C THR A 376 11.68 -17.46 20.08
N LEU A 377 12.61 -17.24 19.14
CA LEU A 377 13.68 -18.15 18.79
C LEU A 377 15.00 -17.60 19.33
N SER A 378 15.85 -18.46 19.89
CA SER A 378 17.17 -18.07 20.41
C SER A 378 18.27 -18.62 19.51
N LEU A 379 19.10 -17.72 18.96
CA LEU A 379 20.27 -18.06 18.15
C LEU A 379 21.54 -17.79 18.98
N ASN A 380 22.39 -18.79 19.11
CA ASN A 380 23.70 -18.64 19.70
C ASN A 380 24.73 -18.23 18.64
N VAL A 381 25.25 -17.02 18.71
CA VAL A 381 26.32 -16.54 17.84
C VAL A 381 27.67 -16.83 18.53
N GLU A 382 28.42 -17.75 17.93
CA GLU A 382 29.72 -18.14 18.42
C GLU A 382 30.83 -17.20 17.93
N ALA A 383 31.80 -16.93 18.82
CA ALA A 383 33.00 -16.20 18.45
C ALA A 383 33.77 -16.94 17.34
N LYS A 384 34.35 -16.17 16.42
CA LYS A 384 35.28 -16.65 15.40
C LYS A 384 36.49 -15.76 15.40
N ASP A 385 37.65 -16.38 15.53
CA ASP A 385 38.93 -15.65 15.44
C ASP A 385 39.30 -15.45 13.96
N PHE A 386 39.26 -14.21 13.52
CA PHE A 386 39.64 -13.81 12.16
C PHE A 386 41.11 -13.40 12.14
N GLN A 387 41.90 -14.19 11.46
CA GLN A 387 43.33 -13.91 11.29
C GLN A 387 43.58 -12.62 10.52
N SER A 388 44.74 -12.00 10.74
CA SER A 388 45.21 -10.86 9.97
C SER A 388 46.37 -11.23 9.04
N SER A 389 46.49 -10.53 7.93
CA SER A 389 47.63 -10.66 7.00
C SER A 389 48.05 -9.27 6.50
N ASN A 390 49.38 -9.05 6.50
CA ASN A 390 49.96 -7.89 5.83
C ASN A 390 50.29 -8.23 4.37
N ILE A 391 49.82 -7.40 3.42
CA ILE A 391 50.02 -7.59 1.99
C ILE A 391 50.67 -6.34 1.41
N ASN A 392 51.74 -6.52 0.68
CA ASN A 392 52.38 -5.42 -0.04
C ASN A 392 51.77 -5.25 -1.43
N VAL A 393 51.25 -4.08 -1.71
CA VAL A 393 50.68 -3.70 -3.03
C VAL A 393 51.36 -2.44 -3.54
N SER A 394 51.50 -2.32 -4.84
CA SER A 394 52.13 -1.13 -5.44
C SER A 394 51.23 0.10 -5.26
N SER A 395 51.83 1.29 -5.21
CA SER A 395 51.08 2.55 -5.22
C SER A 395 50.23 2.71 -6.48
N THR A 396 50.71 2.20 -7.61
CA THR A 396 49.94 2.17 -8.86
C THR A 396 48.65 1.38 -8.70
N MET A 397 48.72 0.18 -8.11
CA MET A 397 47.54 -0.66 -7.85
C MET A 397 46.51 0.06 -6.94
N LEU A 398 46.99 0.69 -5.88
CA LEU A 398 46.11 1.44 -4.96
C LEU A 398 45.46 2.64 -5.65
N ASN A 399 46.25 3.43 -6.40
CA ASN A 399 45.79 4.65 -7.04
C ASN A 399 44.86 4.40 -8.25
N MET A 400 44.95 3.23 -8.89
CA MET A 400 44.10 2.89 -10.03
C MET A 400 42.81 2.17 -9.61
N TYR A 401 42.89 1.28 -8.64
CA TYR A 401 41.80 0.32 -8.40
C TYR A 401 41.18 0.39 -7.01
N ARG A 402 41.80 1.11 -6.05
CA ARG A 402 41.31 1.19 -4.67
C ARG A 402 41.20 2.65 -4.19
N THR A 403 40.62 3.49 -5.00
CA THR A 403 40.26 4.86 -4.61
C THR A 403 38.88 4.91 -3.98
N SER A 404 38.52 6.03 -3.34
CA SER A 404 37.16 6.26 -2.82
C SER A 404 36.11 6.16 -3.93
N GLU A 405 36.44 6.62 -5.13
CA GLU A 405 35.55 6.61 -6.30
C GLU A 405 35.27 5.18 -6.79
N THR A 406 36.34 4.35 -6.91
CA THR A 406 36.20 2.97 -7.39
C THR A 406 35.46 2.10 -6.37
N ILE A 407 35.72 2.30 -5.07
CA ILE A 407 34.99 1.63 -4.01
C ILE A 407 33.53 2.08 -3.99
N SER A 408 33.25 3.38 -4.12
CA SER A 408 31.87 3.89 -4.13
C SER A 408 31.09 3.39 -5.35
N ALA A 409 31.73 3.25 -6.52
CA ALA A 409 31.11 2.68 -7.70
C ALA A 409 30.69 1.21 -7.49
N PHE A 410 31.57 0.42 -6.86
CA PHE A 410 31.23 -0.95 -6.46
C PHE A 410 30.10 -1.00 -5.43
N GLU A 411 30.16 -0.18 -4.38
CA GLU A 411 29.12 -0.15 -3.32
C GLU A 411 27.74 0.24 -3.89
N LYS A 412 27.71 1.12 -4.89
CA LYS A 412 26.46 1.45 -5.58
C LYS A 412 25.88 0.22 -6.28
N VAL A 413 26.68 -0.48 -7.09
CA VAL A 413 26.26 -1.70 -7.79
C VAL A 413 25.86 -2.78 -6.78
N ARG A 414 26.63 -2.95 -5.70
CA ARG A 414 26.31 -3.89 -4.60
C ARG A 414 24.94 -3.59 -4.01
N THR A 415 24.68 -2.34 -3.65
CA THR A 415 23.39 -1.92 -3.07
C THR A 415 22.23 -2.20 -4.01
N GLU A 416 22.39 -1.88 -5.30
CA GLU A 416 21.36 -2.15 -6.32
C GLU A 416 21.08 -3.65 -6.46
N LEU A 417 22.12 -4.48 -6.53
CA LEU A 417 21.98 -5.93 -6.69
C LEU A 417 21.45 -6.64 -5.43
N THR A 418 21.74 -6.11 -4.24
CA THR A 418 21.29 -6.72 -2.99
C THR A 418 19.89 -6.28 -2.56
N ALA A 419 19.37 -5.18 -3.16
CA ALA A 419 18.02 -4.70 -2.90
C ALA A 419 16.92 -5.64 -3.42
N THR A 420 17.24 -6.51 -4.35
CA THR A 420 16.29 -7.45 -4.98
C THR A 420 16.86 -8.85 -5.04
N SER A 421 16.01 -9.86 -4.99
CA SER A 421 16.33 -11.26 -5.27
C SER A 421 15.10 -11.95 -5.85
N SER A 422 15.32 -13.07 -6.54
CA SER A 422 14.23 -13.94 -6.97
C SER A 422 13.51 -14.54 -5.77
N ASP A 423 12.19 -14.59 -5.86
CA ASP A 423 11.31 -15.35 -4.95
C ASP A 423 11.27 -16.84 -5.28
N VAL A 424 11.96 -17.25 -6.34
CA VAL A 424 12.17 -18.64 -6.71
C VAL A 424 13.52 -19.11 -6.21
N ARG A 425 13.56 -20.18 -5.45
CA ARG A 425 14.80 -20.85 -5.05
C ARG A 425 15.35 -21.66 -6.23
N TYR A 426 16.50 -21.25 -6.76
CA TYR A 426 17.19 -21.99 -7.82
C TYR A 426 18.18 -23.01 -7.27
N PHE A 427 18.86 -22.72 -6.17
CA PHE A 427 19.87 -23.60 -5.60
C PHE A 427 19.26 -24.88 -4.99
N SER A 428 20.03 -25.97 -5.09
CA SER A 428 19.73 -27.25 -4.42
C SER A 428 21.03 -27.88 -3.93
N GLY A 429 20.98 -28.55 -2.78
CA GLY A 429 22.15 -29.15 -2.15
C GLY A 429 23.26 -28.13 -1.83
N SER A 430 24.47 -28.65 -1.60
CA SER A 430 25.63 -27.82 -1.31
C SER A 430 26.09 -26.98 -2.51
N PHE A 431 26.72 -25.86 -2.23
CA PHE A 431 27.42 -25.07 -3.25
C PHE A 431 28.79 -25.68 -3.58
N LEU A 432 29.33 -25.42 -4.76
CA LEU A 432 30.67 -25.90 -5.11
C LEU A 432 31.72 -25.27 -4.19
N SER A 433 32.52 -26.10 -3.54
CA SER A 433 33.62 -25.71 -2.65
C SER A 433 34.87 -25.21 -3.39
N SER A 434 34.92 -25.41 -4.68
CA SER A 434 36.04 -24.97 -5.54
C SER A 434 35.52 -24.39 -6.84
N PRO A 435 36.06 -23.23 -7.26
CA PRO A 435 35.65 -22.59 -8.52
C PRO A 435 36.13 -23.33 -9.76
N ALA A 436 37.07 -24.25 -9.63
CA ALA A 436 37.63 -25.06 -10.69
C ALA A 436 38.53 -26.18 -10.14
N THR A 437 38.79 -27.18 -10.97
CA THR A 437 39.79 -28.21 -10.65
C THR A 437 41.18 -27.63 -10.49
N GLY A 438 41.88 -27.96 -9.42
CA GLY A 438 43.26 -27.50 -9.15
C GLY A 438 43.34 -26.10 -8.54
N ALA A 439 42.24 -25.53 -8.09
CA ALA A 439 42.21 -24.25 -7.37
C ALA A 439 42.94 -24.40 -6.01
N THR A 440 43.87 -23.47 -5.73
CA THR A 440 44.55 -23.40 -4.43
C THR A 440 44.00 -22.24 -3.62
N LEU A 441 43.52 -22.52 -2.41
CA LEU A 441 43.03 -21.52 -1.48
C LEU A 441 44.19 -20.64 -1.01
N LEU A 442 44.07 -19.34 -1.24
CA LEU A 442 45.05 -18.32 -0.79
C LEU A 442 44.62 -17.67 0.51
N ARG A 443 43.38 -17.21 0.58
CA ARG A 443 42.85 -16.49 1.74
C ARG A 443 41.38 -16.82 1.92
N GLY A 444 40.99 -16.98 3.18
CA GLY A 444 39.62 -17.26 3.56
C GLY A 444 38.81 -16.02 3.89
N PHE A 445 37.53 -16.24 4.01
CA PHE A 445 36.55 -15.25 4.47
C PHE A 445 36.89 -14.66 5.84
N GLY A 446 36.66 -13.37 6.02
CA GLY A 446 36.76 -12.67 7.28
C GLY A 446 38.18 -12.25 7.67
N ARG A 447 39.22 -12.70 6.92
CA ARG A 447 40.60 -12.31 7.19
C ARG A 447 40.77 -10.79 7.07
N GLU A 448 41.35 -10.16 8.08
CA GLU A 448 41.74 -8.74 8.02
C GLU A 448 42.99 -8.58 7.15
N ILE A 449 42.91 -7.79 6.13
CA ILE A 449 44.00 -7.49 5.19
C ILE A 449 44.53 -6.10 5.51
N VAL A 450 45.80 -6.02 5.94
CA VAL A 450 46.51 -4.76 6.17
C VAL A 450 47.41 -4.51 4.96
N LEU A 451 47.27 -3.35 4.31
CA LEU A 451 48.02 -3.01 3.10
C LEU A 451 49.30 -2.24 3.46
N ASN A 452 50.44 -2.76 2.97
CA ASN A 452 51.76 -2.13 3.14
C ASN A 452 52.13 -1.83 4.59
N GLY A 453 51.61 -2.61 5.56
CA GLY A 453 51.84 -2.39 6.98
C GLY A 453 51.10 -1.18 7.58
N ASP A 454 50.28 -0.50 6.84
CA ASP A 454 49.47 0.62 7.30
C ASP A 454 48.16 0.13 7.92
N THR A 455 48.09 0.17 9.25
CA THR A 455 46.88 -0.27 10.02
C THR A 455 45.66 0.61 9.78
N ASN A 456 45.81 1.80 9.20
CA ASN A 456 44.69 2.65 8.77
C ASN A 456 44.17 2.28 7.38
N ASN A 457 44.96 1.55 6.60
CA ASN A 457 44.58 1.07 5.25
C ASN A 457 44.37 -0.44 5.30
N LYS A 458 43.24 -0.84 5.83
CA LYS A 458 42.86 -2.24 5.97
C LYS A 458 41.44 -2.51 5.52
N TYR A 459 41.13 -3.75 5.21
CA TYR A 459 39.79 -4.23 4.93
C TYR A 459 39.62 -5.67 5.37
N ARG A 460 38.38 -6.10 5.55
CA ARG A 460 38.04 -7.50 5.80
C ARG A 460 37.73 -8.19 4.49
N ASN A 461 38.34 -9.36 4.27
CA ASN A 461 38.07 -10.19 3.09
C ASN A 461 36.61 -10.69 3.15
N ASN A 462 35.77 -10.27 2.22
CA ASN A 462 34.34 -10.59 2.19
C ASN A 462 34.01 -11.92 1.48
N GLY A 463 35.05 -12.64 1.05
CA GLY A 463 34.93 -13.92 0.36
C GLY A 463 36.19 -14.75 0.51
N VAL A 464 36.50 -15.51 -0.53
CA VAL A 464 37.61 -16.45 -0.59
C VAL A 464 38.42 -16.22 -1.84
N ASP A 465 39.75 -16.13 -1.71
CA ASP A 465 40.67 -15.98 -2.82
C ASP A 465 41.28 -17.32 -3.23
N PHE A 466 41.18 -17.65 -4.49
CA PHE A 466 41.80 -18.84 -5.08
C PHE A 466 42.85 -18.46 -6.13
N ALA A 467 44.01 -19.14 -6.07
CA ALA A 467 44.97 -19.15 -7.18
C ALA A 467 44.59 -20.21 -8.22
N LEU A 468 44.66 -19.83 -9.46
CA LEU A 468 44.38 -20.66 -10.63
C LEU A 468 45.23 -20.26 -11.81
N PRO A 469 45.62 -21.20 -12.73
CA PRO A 469 46.24 -20.84 -13.99
C PRO A 469 45.35 -19.88 -14.79
N SER A 470 46.00 -18.91 -15.47
CA SER A 470 45.31 -17.98 -16.36
C SER A 470 44.45 -18.71 -17.41
N GLY A 471 43.24 -18.25 -17.63
CA GLY A 471 42.31 -18.83 -18.60
C GLY A 471 41.55 -20.09 -18.12
N THR A 472 41.80 -20.57 -16.89
CA THR A 472 40.98 -21.64 -16.29
C THR A 472 39.53 -21.18 -16.15
N ASN A 473 38.58 -22.01 -16.58
CA ASN A 473 37.15 -21.69 -16.41
C ASN A 473 36.77 -21.61 -14.93
N ILE A 474 36.07 -20.55 -14.60
CA ILE A 474 35.45 -20.36 -13.28
C ILE A 474 34.00 -20.85 -13.34
N LEU A 475 33.62 -21.70 -12.38
CA LEU A 475 32.34 -22.41 -12.39
C LEU A 475 31.30 -21.74 -11.48
N ALA A 476 30.05 -21.74 -11.93
CA ALA A 476 28.90 -21.34 -11.12
C ALA A 476 28.79 -22.26 -9.88
N ALA A 477 28.68 -21.67 -8.70
CA ALA A 477 28.66 -22.40 -7.43
C ALA A 477 27.38 -23.22 -7.25
N ASN A 478 26.26 -22.78 -7.80
CA ASN A 478 24.96 -23.50 -7.82
C ASN A 478 24.12 -22.96 -8.97
N ASP A 479 22.92 -23.53 -9.15
CA ASP A 479 21.92 -23.05 -10.12
C ASP A 479 21.49 -21.62 -9.78
N GLY A 480 21.21 -20.82 -10.80
CA GLY A 480 20.78 -19.42 -10.61
C GLY A 480 20.63 -18.63 -11.89
N VAL A 481 20.42 -17.33 -11.75
CA VAL A 481 20.31 -16.38 -12.84
C VAL A 481 21.39 -15.31 -12.68
N VAL A 482 22.07 -14.98 -13.77
CA VAL A 482 23.10 -13.92 -13.80
C VAL A 482 22.43 -12.57 -13.67
N VAL A 483 22.72 -11.84 -12.60
CA VAL A 483 22.17 -10.49 -12.35
C VAL A 483 23.17 -9.37 -12.62
N TYR A 484 24.46 -9.72 -12.80
CA TYR A 484 25.49 -8.80 -13.23
C TYR A 484 26.56 -9.55 -14.01
N SER A 485 27.02 -8.95 -15.11
CA SER A 485 28.18 -9.38 -15.90
C SER A 485 28.83 -8.15 -16.49
N GLY A 486 30.00 -7.76 -15.99
CA GLY A 486 30.64 -6.52 -16.41
C GLY A 486 32.01 -6.28 -15.78
N ILE A 487 32.51 -5.06 -15.90
CA ILE A 487 33.83 -4.64 -15.39
C ILE A 487 33.61 -3.43 -14.47
N LEU A 488 34.21 -3.47 -13.30
CA LEU A 488 34.39 -2.31 -12.40
C LEU A 488 35.86 -2.18 -12.07
N ASP A 489 36.34 -0.96 -11.92
CA ASP A 489 37.78 -0.75 -11.62
C ASP A 489 38.21 -1.46 -10.32
N TYR A 490 37.34 -1.46 -9.29
CA TYR A 490 37.64 -2.11 -8.02
C TYR A 490 37.66 -3.65 -8.11
N THR A 491 36.63 -4.26 -8.67
CA THR A 491 36.47 -5.73 -8.71
C THR A 491 37.02 -6.39 -9.99
N GLY A 492 37.40 -5.60 -10.98
CA GLY A 492 37.74 -6.11 -12.31
C GLY A 492 36.53 -6.72 -13.01
N CYS A 493 36.78 -7.72 -13.87
CA CYS A 493 35.71 -8.50 -14.48
C CYS A 493 34.95 -9.24 -13.41
N MET A 494 33.63 -8.96 -13.31
CA MET A 494 32.76 -9.46 -12.27
C MET A 494 31.52 -10.12 -12.86
N VAL A 495 31.10 -11.22 -12.26
CA VAL A 495 29.79 -11.86 -12.46
C VAL A 495 29.11 -12.00 -11.09
N VAL A 496 27.81 -11.77 -11.05
CA VAL A 496 26.98 -12.05 -9.89
C VAL A 496 25.83 -12.95 -10.33
N VAL A 497 25.67 -14.06 -9.62
CA VAL A 497 24.58 -15.03 -9.81
C VAL A 497 23.62 -14.94 -8.63
N ASP A 498 22.35 -14.68 -8.91
CA ASP A 498 21.24 -14.76 -7.96
C ASP A 498 20.71 -16.18 -7.92
N HIS A 499 20.79 -16.81 -6.75
CA HIS A 499 20.31 -18.16 -6.51
C HIS A 499 18.88 -18.20 -5.96
N GLY A 500 18.26 -17.02 -5.77
CA GLY A 500 16.97 -16.85 -5.11
C GLY A 500 17.08 -16.75 -3.58
N PHE A 501 15.98 -16.40 -2.96
CA PHE A 501 15.86 -16.29 -1.49
C PHE A 501 16.92 -15.37 -0.84
N GLY A 502 17.35 -14.33 -1.55
CA GLY A 502 18.37 -13.38 -1.09
C GLY A 502 19.81 -13.86 -1.24
N VAL A 503 20.04 -15.08 -1.71
CA VAL A 503 21.39 -15.67 -1.83
C VAL A 503 22.03 -15.34 -3.17
N LYS A 504 23.24 -14.76 -3.12
CA LYS A 504 24.02 -14.45 -4.33
C LYS A 504 25.45 -14.92 -4.18
N THR A 505 26.06 -15.38 -5.31
CA THR A 505 27.50 -15.57 -5.41
C THR A 505 28.10 -14.52 -6.33
N TRP A 506 29.29 -14.04 -5.95
CA TRP A 506 30.01 -12.95 -6.57
C TRP A 506 31.39 -13.44 -6.99
N TYR A 507 31.74 -13.27 -8.26
CA TYR A 507 33.01 -13.71 -8.83
C TYR A 507 33.76 -12.48 -9.29
N TYR A 508 34.90 -12.14 -8.67
CA TYR A 508 35.72 -10.97 -8.96
C TYR A 508 37.07 -11.36 -9.57
N ASN A 509 37.76 -10.37 -10.08
CA ASN A 509 39.13 -10.42 -10.63
C ASN A 509 39.31 -11.39 -11.81
N MET A 510 38.24 -11.78 -12.47
CA MET A 510 38.33 -12.65 -13.65
C MET A 510 39.02 -11.96 -14.83
N ALA A 511 39.54 -12.72 -15.78
CA ALA A 511 40.09 -12.18 -17.04
C ALA A 511 38.96 -11.72 -17.98
N LYS A 512 37.89 -12.48 -18.05
CA LYS A 512 36.67 -12.19 -18.82
C LYS A 512 35.46 -12.91 -18.25
N THR A 513 34.29 -12.38 -18.55
CA THR A 513 33.00 -13.04 -18.29
C THR A 513 32.65 -13.93 -19.49
N SER A 514 31.90 -15.02 -19.25
CA SER A 514 31.42 -15.95 -20.29
C SER A 514 29.90 -15.99 -20.37
N VAL A 515 29.21 -15.19 -19.57
CA VAL A 515 27.76 -15.13 -19.44
C VAL A 515 27.27 -13.67 -19.47
N SER A 516 26.02 -13.49 -19.78
CA SER A 516 25.34 -12.19 -19.84
C SER A 516 24.26 -12.08 -18.77
N VAL A 517 23.87 -10.86 -18.40
CA VAL A 517 22.74 -10.62 -17.48
C VAL A 517 21.46 -11.25 -18.05
N GLY A 518 20.75 -12.01 -17.22
CA GLY A 518 19.55 -12.75 -17.58
C GLY A 518 19.81 -14.21 -17.95
N ASP A 519 21.06 -14.63 -18.16
CA ASP A 519 21.36 -16.04 -18.44
C ASP A 519 21.07 -16.90 -17.20
N ALA A 520 20.37 -18.02 -17.43
CA ALA A 520 20.25 -19.07 -16.44
C ALA A 520 21.52 -19.94 -16.47
N VAL A 521 22.11 -20.21 -15.30
CA VAL A 521 23.28 -21.05 -15.14
C VAL A 521 22.97 -22.25 -14.23
N LYS A 522 23.61 -23.36 -14.50
CA LYS A 522 23.59 -24.56 -13.68
C LYS A 522 24.87 -24.68 -12.85
N LYS A 523 24.78 -25.37 -11.70
CA LYS A 523 25.94 -25.72 -10.89
C LYS A 523 27.02 -26.35 -11.76
N GLY A 524 28.19 -25.72 -11.84
CA GLY A 524 29.31 -26.18 -12.63
C GLY A 524 29.42 -25.59 -14.05
N ASP A 525 28.48 -24.75 -14.49
CA ASP A 525 28.60 -24.02 -15.75
C ASP A 525 29.69 -22.95 -15.66
N ALA A 526 30.40 -22.69 -16.78
CA ALA A 526 31.45 -21.70 -16.80
C ALA A 526 30.87 -20.27 -16.83
N VAL A 527 31.16 -19.45 -15.83
CA VAL A 527 30.74 -18.04 -15.73
C VAL A 527 31.80 -17.06 -16.21
N GLY A 528 33.06 -17.49 -16.34
CA GLY A 528 34.17 -16.67 -16.77
C GLY A 528 35.49 -17.43 -16.74
N THR A 529 36.61 -16.73 -16.82
CA THR A 529 37.94 -17.34 -16.72
C THR A 529 38.80 -16.63 -15.67
N ALA A 530 39.66 -17.41 -15.00
CA ALA A 530 40.64 -16.90 -14.03
C ALA A 530 41.50 -15.78 -14.59
N GLY A 531 41.68 -14.72 -13.80
CA GLY A 531 42.40 -13.53 -14.18
C GLY A 531 43.10 -12.81 -13.03
N ASN A 532 43.36 -11.54 -13.22
CA ASN A 532 43.93 -10.64 -12.21
C ASN A 532 43.50 -9.19 -12.48
N THR A 533 42.27 -8.99 -12.93
CA THR A 533 41.74 -7.64 -13.22
C THR A 533 41.25 -6.97 -11.96
N GLY A 534 41.23 -5.62 -11.94
CA GLY A 534 40.80 -4.84 -10.80
C GLY A 534 41.83 -4.79 -9.65
N PHE A 535 41.34 -4.52 -8.43
CA PHE A 535 42.16 -4.55 -7.22
C PHE A 535 42.43 -6.00 -6.80
N VAL A 536 43.64 -6.45 -7.01
CA VAL A 536 44.09 -7.80 -6.68
C VAL A 536 45.19 -7.72 -5.64
N ALA A 537 44.99 -8.34 -4.52
CA ALA A 537 45.95 -8.39 -3.40
C ALA A 537 46.75 -9.72 -3.38
N PHE A 538 47.01 -10.34 -4.56
CA PHE A 538 47.81 -11.56 -4.69
C PHE A 538 48.66 -11.52 -5.99
N ASP A 539 49.83 -12.14 -5.95
CA ASP A 539 50.82 -12.07 -7.04
C ASP A 539 50.59 -13.14 -8.13
N SER A 540 49.39 -13.72 -8.22
CA SER A 540 49.04 -14.78 -9.17
C SER A 540 47.73 -14.47 -9.91
N THR A 541 47.45 -15.24 -10.95
CA THR A 541 46.09 -15.26 -11.51
C THR A 541 45.13 -16.08 -10.61
N GLY A 542 43.87 -15.75 -10.64
CA GLY A 542 42.90 -16.45 -9.80
C GLY A 542 41.47 -15.91 -9.90
N VAL A 543 40.74 -16.03 -8.84
CA VAL A 543 39.39 -15.49 -8.66
C VAL A 543 39.12 -15.25 -7.19
N HIS A 544 38.43 -14.19 -6.90
CA HIS A 544 37.77 -13.96 -5.61
C HIS A 544 36.33 -14.39 -5.69
N ILE A 545 35.86 -15.22 -4.74
CA ILE A 545 34.48 -15.66 -4.66
C ILE A 545 33.89 -15.24 -3.32
N ALA A 546 32.83 -14.42 -3.36
CA ALA A 546 32.05 -14.07 -2.20
C ALA A 546 30.63 -14.65 -2.29
N MET A 547 30.00 -14.82 -1.14
CA MET A 547 28.61 -15.19 -1.00
C MET A 547 27.91 -14.14 -0.15
N SER A 548 26.70 -13.72 -0.54
CA SER A 548 25.89 -12.81 0.25
C SER A 548 24.50 -13.37 0.49
N VAL A 549 23.92 -12.95 1.62
CA VAL A 549 22.51 -13.10 1.96
C VAL A 549 21.97 -11.68 2.17
N GLY A 550 21.06 -11.26 1.30
CA GLY A 550 20.68 -9.86 1.23
C GLY A 550 21.91 -8.97 1.04
N ASP A 551 22.05 -7.96 1.90
CA ASP A 551 23.16 -6.99 1.89
C ASP A 551 24.40 -7.43 2.67
N LYS A 552 24.39 -8.58 3.36
CA LYS A 552 25.48 -9.08 4.20
C LYS A 552 26.29 -10.16 3.46
N PHE A 553 27.62 -9.98 3.43
CA PHE A 553 28.49 -11.05 2.99
C PHE A 553 28.67 -12.10 4.08
N VAL A 554 28.58 -13.38 3.70
CA VAL A 554 28.67 -14.54 4.58
C VAL A 554 29.81 -15.47 4.18
N CYS A 555 30.25 -16.28 5.13
CA CYS A 555 31.27 -17.28 4.93
C CYS A 555 30.78 -18.39 3.99
N PRO A 556 31.33 -18.54 2.78
CA PRO A 556 30.87 -19.55 1.83
C PRO A 556 31.22 -20.98 2.26
N TYR A 557 32.12 -21.19 3.24
CA TYR A 557 32.48 -22.51 3.74
C TYR A 557 31.28 -23.27 4.32
N ASP A 558 30.36 -22.56 4.96
CA ASP A 558 29.18 -23.19 5.54
C ASP A 558 28.25 -23.73 4.45
N ALA A 559 28.25 -23.14 3.24
CA ALA A 559 27.50 -23.61 2.09
C ALA A 559 28.18 -24.75 1.30
N TRP A 560 29.44 -25.04 1.57
CA TRP A 560 30.22 -26.06 0.87
C TRP A 560 30.20 -27.43 1.53
N ASP A 561 29.64 -27.57 2.71
CA ASP A 561 29.59 -28.79 3.45
C ASP A 561 28.57 -29.76 2.84
N ASP A 562 29.05 -30.78 2.12
CA ASP A 562 28.20 -31.81 1.49
C ASP A 562 27.42 -32.67 2.50
N SER A 563 27.85 -32.68 3.79
CA SER A 563 27.09 -33.34 4.85
C SER A 563 25.84 -32.54 5.26
N ARG A 564 25.80 -31.27 4.91
CA ARG A 564 24.67 -30.38 5.10
C ARG A 564 23.94 -30.24 3.78
N ASP A 565 22.86 -30.96 3.60
CA ASP A 565 21.93 -30.68 2.51
C ASP A 565 21.20 -29.35 2.78
N TYR A 566 21.77 -28.23 2.32
CA TYR A 566 21.18 -26.92 2.51
C TYR A 566 19.77 -26.81 1.92
N GLY A 567 19.44 -27.59 0.89
CA GLY A 567 18.07 -27.78 0.45
C GLY A 567 17.18 -28.37 1.55
N LYS A 568 17.72 -29.25 2.39
CA LYS A 568 17.01 -29.83 3.53
C LYS A 568 17.11 -28.97 4.79
N ILE A 569 18.27 -28.42 5.13
CA ILE A 569 18.44 -27.56 6.33
C ILE A 569 17.59 -26.28 6.25
N ILE A 570 17.38 -25.75 5.07
CA ILE A 570 16.48 -24.60 4.88
C ILE A 570 15.03 -24.98 5.17
N ILE A 571 14.63 -26.24 4.92
CA ILE A 571 13.25 -26.72 5.07
C ILE A 571 13.02 -27.47 6.40
N TRP A 572 14.06 -28.11 6.97
CA TRP A 572 13.92 -29.07 8.07
C TRP A 572 14.73 -28.67 9.32
N GLY A 573 14.33 -27.60 10.02
CA GLY A 573 14.61 -27.46 11.43
C GLY A 573 13.66 -28.32 12.29
N ILE A 574 13.03 -29.36 11.71
CA ILE A 574 11.90 -30.09 12.32
C ILE A 574 12.31 -31.47 12.83
N ASP A 575 13.46 -32.00 12.41
CA ASP A 575 13.94 -33.30 12.88
C ASP A 575 15.29 -33.13 13.59
N ASP A 576 15.21 -32.88 14.91
CA ASP A 576 16.01 -33.58 15.96
C ASP A 576 15.56 -33.14 17.34
#